data_9bdd9a76172ff2522fb11b2d80fac6df
#
_entry.id   9bdd9a76172ff2522fb11b2d80fac6df
#
_cell.length_a   1.000
_cell.length_b   1.000
_cell.length_c   1.000
_cell.angle_alpha   90.00
_cell.angle_beta   90.00
_cell.angle_gamma   90.00
#
_symmetry.space_group_name_H-M   'P 1'
#
loop_
_entity.id
_entity.type
_entity.pdbx_description
1 polymer ?
#
loop_
_entity_poly.entity_id
_entity_poly.type
_entity_poly.pdbx_seq_one_letter_code
_entity_poly.pdbx_strand_id
1 'polypeptide(L)'
;MCRVIILKSGRNCKMSQMKLFGSRRSAARLAKTRAPKKKKPLKKLAIFLTVILCLEGLYFFASYSRIPFITYWREVYINTALATMRHQWLATRLLPKDVVQDVIDRNTAAASRVEGITTSWGKNDATETPSAPAEDPKPETNTRPIDTEIETPEEPEPPKELTPEEIEAQQKAEFETLFWELDQETWQAYLDTHPDTLANGWNGIYINEAGLDDSGTSIYTTQGEQVLAIDAPNKILIVRLKGSGWRGALAICKDASRFCIGTSNNISQGTDPFSKGSGQYIGEIVQNVEDGILGISASGFIDVSPNGVLGQGNGGRLAGYCMAEGIEYNADYHAINSGWHKFSRMEFHEDNLMYIKATTDPISPDCTDAFEFEPAMIVDGEVLVNDWWSELNPRVCVGQSDKYEILMLIVEGRGASGSWGTDIATCASILKQHGCMQAINCDGGASGMMWYNGEYLTRCANGVSATGRPTPNACVYRAAPKTSADASAPENP
;
A
#
# COMPACT_ATOMS: atom_id res chain seq x y z
N MET A 1 -2.77 43.87 -23.09
CA MET A 1 -2.39 44.11 -24.51
C MET A 1 -2.66 42.85 -25.27
N CYS A 2 -3.82 42.75 -25.86
CA CYS A 2 -4.15 42.82 -27.28
C CYS A 2 -3.23 42.04 -28.23
N ARG A 3 -3.74 40.99 -28.87
CA ARG A 3 -4.07 41.05 -30.30
C ARG A 3 -4.81 39.81 -30.82
N VAL A 4 -5.99 40.10 -31.29
CA VAL A 4 -6.82 39.31 -32.21
C VAL A 4 -6.12 39.22 -33.57
N ILE A 5 -6.15 38.07 -34.25
CA ILE A 5 -5.93 37.95 -35.67
C ILE A 5 -7.11 37.18 -36.28
N ILE A 6 -7.90 37.91 -37.04
CA ILE A 6 -8.92 37.45 -38.00
C ILE A 6 -8.19 37.21 -39.35
N LEU A 7 -8.43 36.11 -40.00
CA LEU A 7 -8.18 35.94 -41.41
C LEU A 7 -9.45 35.49 -42.16
N LYS A 8 -9.88 36.39 -43.02
CA LYS A 8 -10.88 36.24 -44.12
C LYS A 8 -10.20 35.61 -45.32
N SER A 9 -10.94 34.80 -46.08
CA SER A 9 -11.00 34.79 -47.54
C SER A 9 -11.96 33.67 -47.94
N GLY A 10 -12.88 33.72 -48.82
CA GLY A 10 -13.10 34.60 -49.95
C GLY A 10 -13.69 33.78 -51.09
N ARG A 11 -14.91 34.15 -51.53
CA ARG A 11 -15.49 34.04 -52.89
C ARG A 11 -15.49 32.69 -53.62
N ASN A 12 -16.67 32.26 -54.09
CA ASN A 12 -17.02 32.51 -55.47
C ASN A 12 -18.51 32.26 -55.80
N CYS A 13 -19.03 33.23 -56.49
CA CYS A 13 -20.36 33.38 -57.09
C CYS A 13 -20.41 32.68 -58.47
N LYS A 14 -21.47 31.99 -58.80
CA LYS A 14 -21.92 31.84 -60.25
C LYS A 14 -23.41 31.92 -60.33
N MET A 15 -23.84 33.04 -60.97
CA MET A 15 -25.13 33.25 -61.58
C MET A 15 -25.22 32.48 -62.91
N SER A 16 -26.39 31.94 -63.22
CA SER A 16 -26.91 31.83 -64.63
C SER A 16 -28.42 31.57 -64.62
N GLN A 17 -29.14 32.56 -64.88
CA GLN A 17 -30.03 32.83 -66.00
C GLN A 17 -31.28 31.95 -66.19
N MET A 18 -32.39 32.68 -66.07
CA MET A 18 -33.71 32.73 -66.69
C MET A 18 -33.99 31.82 -67.87
N LYS A 19 -35.19 31.22 -67.88
CA LYS A 19 -36.10 31.23 -69.04
C LYS A 19 -37.56 31.20 -68.58
N LEU A 20 -38.31 32.21 -69.04
CA LEU A 20 -39.77 32.28 -69.08
C LEU A 20 -40.30 31.30 -70.13
N PHE A 21 -41.45 30.69 -69.87
CA PHE A 21 -42.62 30.67 -70.81
C PHE A 21 -43.77 29.94 -70.07
N GLY A 22 -44.89 30.53 -70.13
CA GLY A 22 -46.17 30.50 -69.69
C GLY A 22 -47.10 29.39 -70.17
N SER A 23 -48.15 29.19 -69.46
CA SER A 23 -49.50 28.95 -69.98
C SER A 23 -50.48 28.79 -68.78
N ARG A 24 -51.55 29.52 -68.91
CA ARG A 24 -52.76 29.51 -68.08
C ARG A 24 -53.49 28.16 -68.21
N ARG A 25 -53.89 27.60 -67.06
CA ARG A 25 -55.20 26.92 -66.88
C ARG A 25 -55.62 26.90 -65.40
N SER A 26 -56.73 27.55 -65.15
CA SER A 26 -57.48 27.58 -63.92
C SER A 26 -57.98 26.18 -63.53
N ALA A 27 -57.72 25.79 -62.29
CA ALA A 27 -58.53 24.81 -61.58
C ALA A 27 -58.55 25.21 -60.11
N ALA A 28 -59.71 25.73 -59.70
CA ALA A 28 -60.00 25.95 -58.26
C ALA A 28 -59.94 24.64 -57.51
N ARG A 29 -58.90 24.45 -56.70
CA ARG A 29 -58.89 23.43 -55.65
C ARG A 29 -59.09 24.13 -54.31
N LEU A 30 -60.25 23.82 -53.71
CA LEU A 30 -60.54 24.15 -52.31
C LEU A 30 -59.33 23.86 -51.45
N ALA A 31 -58.70 24.91 -50.96
CA ALA A 31 -57.74 24.82 -49.91
C ALA A 31 -58.48 24.44 -48.61
N LYS A 32 -58.40 23.17 -48.25
CA LYS A 32 -58.67 22.77 -46.85
C LYS A 32 -57.57 23.43 -45.98
N THR A 33 -57.93 24.55 -45.41
CA THR A 33 -57.11 25.16 -44.30
C THR A 33 -56.98 24.14 -43.18
N ARG A 34 -55.81 23.46 -43.10
CA ARG A 34 -55.43 22.72 -41.93
C ARG A 34 -55.28 23.74 -40.81
N ALA A 35 -56.20 23.66 -39.85
CA ALA A 35 -56.08 24.43 -38.60
C ALA A 35 -54.67 24.23 -38.02
N PRO A 36 -53.98 25.28 -37.56
CA PRO A 36 -52.67 25.16 -36.98
C PRO A 36 -52.79 24.25 -35.75
N LYS A 37 -52.04 23.14 -35.76
CA LYS A 37 -51.92 22.27 -34.57
C LYS A 37 -51.43 23.14 -33.44
N LYS A 38 -52.29 23.48 -32.48
CA LYS A 38 -51.92 24.18 -31.24
C LYS A 38 -50.77 23.42 -30.60
N LYS A 39 -49.58 23.97 -30.70
CA LYS A 39 -48.39 23.48 -29.97
C LYS A 39 -48.80 23.48 -28.54
N LYS A 40 -48.66 22.32 -27.85
CA LYS A 40 -48.92 22.17 -26.42
C LYS A 40 -47.61 22.45 -25.62
N PRO A 41 -47.13 23.72 -25.54
CA PRO A 41 -45.89 24.03 -24.84
C PRO A 41 -46.01 23.75 -23.33
N LEU A 42 -47.18 23.92 -22.77
CA LEU A 42 -47.46 23.68 -21.35
C LEU A 42 -47.27 22.22 -20.93
N LYS A 43 -47.67 21.25 -21.76
CA LYS A 43 -47.45 19.84 -21.42
C LYS A 43 -45.96 19.46 -21.36
N LYS A 44 -45.14 19.98 -22.29
CA LYS A 44 -43.69 19.76 -22.28
C LYS A 44 -43.03 20.44 -21.07
N LEU A 45 -43.45 21.64 -20.74
CA LEU A 45 -42.99 22.36 -19.56
C LEU A 45 -43.38 21.64 -18.27
N ALA A 46 -44.63 21.16 -18.14
CA ALA A 46 -45.06 20.37 -17.00
C ALA A 46 -44.26 19.09 -16.82
N ILE A 47 -44.03 18.34 -17.91
CA ILE A 47 -43.18 17.13 -17.85
C ILE A 47 -41.75 17.49 -17.40
N PHE A 48 -41.16 18.55 -17.93
CA PHE A 48 -39.83 19.02 -17.59
C PHE A 48 -39.75 19.40 -16.10
N LEU A 49 -40.72 20.17 -15.58
CA LEU A 49 -40.78 20.52 -14.17
C LEU A 49 -40.99 19.30 -13.25
N THR A 50 -41.81 18.34 -13.67
CA THR A 50 -42.00 17.09 -12.92
C THR A 50 -40.69 16.28 -12.83
N VAL A 51 -39.94 16.18 -13.93
CA VAL A 51 -38.65 15.51 -13.97
C VAL A 51 -37.65 16.20 -13.00
N ILE A 52 -37.61 17.55 -13.02
CA ILE A 52 -36.76 18.31 -12.09
C ILE A 52 -37.14 18.01 -10.64
N LEU A 53 -38.42 18.10 -10.30
CA LEU A 53 -38.92 17.82 -8.94
C LEU A 53 -38.62 16.38 -8.49
N CYS A 54 -38.72 15.40 -9.42
CA CYS A 54 -38.33 14.02 -9.12
C CYS A 54 -36.83 13.91 -8.86
N LEU A 55 -35.99 14.58 -9.67
CA LEU A 55 -34.54 14.58 -9.47
C LEU A 55 -34.14 15.28 -8.16
N GLU A 56 -34.77 16.41 -7.85
CA GLU A 56 -34.57 17.09 -6.55
C GLU A 56 -35.02 16.21 -5.38
N GLY A 57 -36.18 15.56 -5.49
CA GLY A 57 -36.66 14.62 -4.48
C GLY A 57 -35.69 13.44 -4.26
N LEU A 58 -35.18 12.86 -5.35
CA LEU A 58 -34.14 11.80 -5.29
C LEU A 58 -32.85 12.32 -4.64
N TYR A 59 -32.43 13.52 -5.01
CA TYR A 59 -31.24 14.15 -4.43
C TYR A 59 -31.39 14.34 -2.91
N PHE A 60 -32.51 14.94 -2.45
CA PHE A 60 -32.77 15.11 -1.02
C PHE A 60 -32.90 13.76 -0.31
N PHE A 61 -33.56 12.79 -0.90
CA PHE A 61 -33.66 11.45 -0.37
C PHE A 61 -32.29 10.80 -0.20
N ALA A 62 -31.42 10.84 -1.22
CA ALA A 62 -30.09 10.30 -1.14
C ALA A 62 -29.23 11.05 -0.08
N SER A 63 -29.37 12.39 -0.02
CA SER A 63 -28.58 13.22 0.90
C SER A 63 -28.96 13.04 2.37
N TYR A 64 -30.25 12.88 2.69
CA TYR A 64 -30.74 12.89 4.07
C TYR A 64 -31.39 11.59 4.53
N SER A 65 -31.39 10.55 3.70
CA SER A 65 -31.92 9.24 4.07
C SER A 65 -31.18 8.64 5.26
N ARG A 66 -31.95 8.03 6.18
CA ARG A 66 -31.43 7.24 7.31
C ARG A 66 -31.47 5.73 7.06
N ILE A 67 -31.79 5.31 5.83
CA ILE A 67 -31.76 3.89 5.44
C ILE A 67 -30.29 3.43 5.46
N PRO A 68 -29.93 2.38 6.22
CA PRO A 68 -28.52 1.98 6.41
C PRO A 68 -27.74 1.82 5.11
N PHE A 69 -28.35 1.17 4.11
CA PHE A 69 -27.73 0.99 2.79
C PHE A 69 -27.39 2.33 2.10
N ILE A 70 -28.31 3.31 2.12
CA ILE A 70 -28.10 4.61 1.48
C ILE A 70 -27.09 5.44 2.27
N THR A 71 -27.18 5.40 3.60
CA THR A 71 -26.21 6.05 4.49
C THR A 71 -24.81 5.55 4.25
N TYR A 72 -24.62 4.24 4.24
CA TYR A 72 -23.33 3.60 3.97
C TYR A 72 -22.71 4.07 2.64
N TRP A 73 -23.43 3.96 1.52
CA TRP A 73 -22.90 4.36 0.20
C TRP A 73 -22.68 5.87 0.07
N ARG A 74 -23.50 6.67 0.72
CA ARG A 74 -23.27 8.13 0.80
C ARG A 74 -21.96 8.44 1.53
N GLU A 75 -21.69 7.79 2.64
CA GLU A 75 -20.46 7.95 3.42
C GLU A 75 -19.24 7.46 2.64
N VAL A 76 -19.31 6.28 2.02
CA VAL A 76 -18.27 5.80 1.12
C VAL A 76 -17.96 6.82 0.01
N TYR A 77 -19.00 7.39 -0.61
CA TYR A 77 -18.84 8.41 -1.64
C TYR A 77 -18.15 9.68 -1.09
N ILE A 78 -18.61 10.20 0.05
CA ILE A 78 -18.03 11.40 0.68
C ILE A 78 -16.57 11.15 1.04
N ASN A 79 -16.29 10.08 1.75
CA ASN A 79 -14.96 9.75 2.23
C ASN A 79 -13.99 9.51 1.05
N THR A 80 -14.40 8.74 0.05
CA THR A 80 -13.60 8.51 -1.15
C THR A 80 -13.29 9.80 -1.91
N ALA A 81 -14.27 10.72 -2.01
CA ALA A 81 -14.05 12.01 -2.65
C ALA A 81 -13.10 12.90 -1.86
N LEU A 82 -13.25 12.94 -0.52
CA LEU A 82 -12.41 13.75 0.37
C LEU A 82 -10.96 13.24 0.42
N ALA A 83 -10.76 11.92 0.41
CA ALA A 83 -9.42 11.31 0.37
C ALA A 83 -8.69 11.52 -0.97
N THR A 84 -9.35 12.05 -1.99
CA THR A 84 -8.75 12.28 -3.30
C THR A 84 -8.54 13.78 -3.54
N MET A 85 -7.31 14.27 -3.44
CA MET A 85 -6.98 15.71 -3.54
C MET A 85 -7.65 16.44 -4.73
N ARG A 86 -7.74 15.80 -5.90
CA ARG A 86 -8.31 16.40 -7.11
C ARG A 86 -9.84 16.36 -7.17
N HIS A 87 -10.49 15.53 -6.36
CA HIS A 87 -11.94 15.26 -6.48
C HIS A 87 -12.75 15.62 -5.23
N GLN A 88 -12.14 16.27 -4.24
CA GLN A 88 -12.85 16.75 -3.02
C GLN A 88 -14.10 17.60 -3.35
N TRP A 89 -14.09 18.30 -4.48
CA TRP A 89 -15.23 19.09 -4.95
C TRP A 89 -16.48 18.24 -5.21
N LEU A 90 -16.35 16.94 -5.49
CA LEU A 90 -17.48 16.02 -5.66
C LEU A 90 -18.28 15.90 -4.37
N ALA A 91 -17.65 15.88 -3.21
CA ALA A 91 -18.35 15.94 -1.92
C ALA A 91 -18.74 17.38 -1.58
N THR A 92 -17.79 18.32 -1.57
CA THR A 92 -17.95 19.65 -1.00
C THR A 92 -18.85 20.60 -1.82
N ARG A 93 -19.07 20.33 -3.11
CA ARG A 93 -19.93 21.16 -3.99
C ARG A 93 -21.22 20.47 -4.42
N LEU A 94 -21.24 19.13 -4.48
CA LEU A 94 -22.41 18.40 -4.95
C LEU A 94 -23.34 17.95 -3.83
N LEU A 95 -22.89 17.89 -2.58
CA LEU A 95 -23.69 17.47 -1.43
C LEU A 95 -23.95 18.65 -0.49
N PRO A 96 -25.01 18.58 0.33
CA PRO A 96 -25.27 19.57 1.36
C PRO A 96 -24.11 19.68 2.35
N LYS A 97 -23.76 20.92 2.72
CA LYS A 97 -22.60 21.18 3.58
C LYS A 97 -22.72 20.55 4.97
N ASP A 98 -23.90 20.54 5.53
CA ASP A 98 -24.22 19.92 6.83
C ASP A 98 -24.00 18.41 6.81
N VAL A 99 -24.38 17.72 5.72
CA VAL A 99 -24.17 16.28 5.54
C VAL A 99 -22.68 15.94 5.43
N VAL A 100 -21.92 16.74 4.67
CA VAL A 100 -20.47 16.55 4.53
C VAL A 100 -19.76 16.85 5.85
N GLN A 101 -20.16 17.92 6.55
CA GLN A 101 -19.56 18.31 7.84
C GLN A 101 -19.81 17.25 8.92
N ASP A 102 -21.01 16.67 8.98
CA ASP A 102 -21.33 15.58 9.91
C ASP A 102 -20.39 14.35 9.72
N VAL A 103 -20.08 14.01 8.46
CA VAL A 103 -19.10 12.95 8.15
C VAL A 103 -17.69 13.34 8.61
N ILE A 104 -17.26 14.57 8.33
CA ILE A 104 -15.97 15.10 8.77
C ILE A 104 -15.82 15.07 10.28
N ASP A 105 -16.85 15.49 11.01
CA ASP A 105 -16.83 15.56 12.48
C ASP A 105 -16.73 14.15 13.08
N ARG A 106 -17.45 13.16 12.51
CA ARG A 106 -17.36 11.76 12.94
C ARG A 106 -15.99 11.15 12.62
N ASN A 107 -15.45 11.41 11.44
CA ASN A 107 -14.11 10.96 11.07
C ASN A 107 -13.05 11.55 12.01
N THR A 108 -13.16 12.84 12.33
CA THR A 108 -12.25 13.51 13.28
C THR A 108 -12.33 12.88 14.67
N ALA A 109 -13.54 12.56 15.15
CA ALA A 109 -13.72 11.91 16.43
C ALA A 109 -13.16 10.48 16.45
N ALA A 110 -13.30 9.72 15.35
CA ALA A 110 -12.70 8.39 15.20
C ALA A 110 -11.17 8.48 15.16
N ALA A 111 -10.63 9.40 14.37
CA ALA A 111 -9.19 9.60 14.23
C ALA A 111 -8.50 10.03 15.54
N SER A 112 -9.20 10.81 16.38
CA SER A 112 -8.62 11.25 17.66
C SER A 112 -8.32 10.09 18.64
N ARG A 113 -8.89 8.91 18.42
CA ARG A 113 -8.62 7.73 19.25
C ARG A 113 -7.27 7.07 18.97
N VAL A 114 -6.70 7.30 17.80
CA VAL A 114 -5.39 6.76 17.40
C VAL A 114 -4.25 7.76 17.58
N GLU A 115 -4.57 8.98 18.07
CA GLU A 115 -3.57 10.03 18.28
C GLU A 115 -2.73 9.74 19.52
N GLY A 116 -1.40 9.81 19.39
CA GLY A 116 -0.46 9.69 20.51
C GLY A 116 -0.26 8.27 21.03
N ILE A 117 -0.71 7.23 20.33
CA ILE A 117 -0.48 5.84 20.72
C ILE A 117 0.97 5.47 20.38
N THR A 118 1.62 4.81 21.33
CA THR A 118 3.02 4.37 21.23
C THR A 118 3.15 2.91 21.63
N THR A 119 3.96 2.16 20.88
CA THR A 119 4.27 0.75 21.11
C THR A 119 4.91 0.52 22.47
N SER A 120 4.51 -0.57 23.13
CA SER A 120 5.14 -1.09 24.36
C SER A 120 5.83 -2.45 24.19
N TRP A 121 5.61 -3.13 23.05
CA TRP A 121 6.21 -4.46 22.82
C TRP A 121 7.74 -4.37 22.83
N GLY A 122 8.40 -5.42 23.28
CA GLY A 122 9.85 -5.42 23.52
C GLY A 122 10.31 -4.75 24.82
N LYS A 123 9.42 -3.96 25.49
CA LYS A 123 9.77 -3.32 26.77
C LYS A 123 9.48 -4.19 28.00
N ASN A 124 8.62 -5.20 27.85
CA ASN A 124 8.19 -6.04 28.97
C ASN A 124 9.21 -7.12 29.37
N ASP A 125 10.20 -7.41 28.53
CA ASP A 125 11.26 -8.38 28.85
C ASP A 125 12.43 -7.78 29.65
N ALA A 126 12.49 -6.44 29.80
CA ALA A 126 13.57 -5.76 30.51
C ALA A 126 13.37 -5.64 32.04
N THR A 127 12.25 -6.16 32.62
CA THR A 127 11.93 -6.02 34.03
C THR A 127 11.99 -7.32 34.85
N GLU A 128 12.27 -8.45 34.21
CA GLU A 128 12.70 -9.64 34.94
C GLU A 128 14.23 -9.86 34.83
N THR A 129 15.00 -8.97 35.43
CA THR A 129 16.35 -9.36 35.83
C THR A 129 16.18 -10.48 36.84
N PRO A 130 16.67 -11.70 36.59
CA PRO A 130 16.69 -12.72 37.62
C PRO A 130 17.51 -12.13 38.76
N SER A 131 16.89 -11.96 39.92
CA SER A 131 17.61 -11.63 41.13
C SER A 131 18.75 -12.64 41.27
N ALA A 132 19.98 -12.12 41.30
CA ALA A 132 21.16 -12.92 41.58
C ALA A 132 20.89 -13.77 42.83
N PRO A 133 21.24 -15.04 42.82
CA PRO A 133 21.15 -15.86 44.03
C PRO A 133 21.94 -15.21 45.13
N ALA A 134 21.34 -15.11 46.32
CA ALA A 134 21.98 -14.62 47.52
C ALA A 134 23.33 -15.32 47.70
N GLU A 135 24.39 -14.53 47.94
CA GLU A 135 25.71 -15.04 48.29
C GLU A 135 25.59 -15.93 49.54
N ASP A 136 25.89 -17.21 49.38
CA ASP A 136 26.12 -18.10 50.50
C ASP A 136 27.41 -17.70 51.23
N PRO A 137 27.47 -17.83 52.56
CA PRO A 137 28.60 -17.39 53.34
C PRO A 137 29.84 -18.25 53.05
N LYS A 138 31.00 -17.57 52.89
CA LYS A 138 32.32 -18.15 52.68
C LYS A 138 32.57 -19.34 53.61
N PRO A 139 33.00 -20.50 53.08
CA PRO A 139 33.63 -21.53 53.91
C PRO A 139 35.08 -21.16 54.17
N GLU A 140 35.47 -21.39 55.44
CA GLU A 140 36.83 -21.24 55.93
C GLU A 140 37.79 -22.20 55.20
N THR A 141 38.96 -21.67 54.84
CA THR A 141 40.12 -22.40 54.34
C THR A 141 40.55 -23.54 55.18
N ASN A 142 40.42 -24.78 54.73
CA ASN A 142 41.12 -25.92 55.28
C ASN A 142 42.01 -26.52 54.14
N THR A 143 43.32 -26.20 54.26
CA THR A 143 44.37 -26.68 53.34
C THR A 143 44.68 -28.13 53.63
N ARG A 144 44.31 -29.03 52.71
CA ARG A 144 44.96 -30.33 52.53
C ARG A 144 45.35 -30.50 51.04
N PRO A 145 46.58 -30.97 50.76
CA PRO A 145 46.98 -31.21 49.38
C PRO A 145 46.22 -32.45 48.85
N ILE A 146 45.49 -32.27 47.76
CA ILE A 146 44.95 -33.38 46.99
C ILE A 146 45.76 -33.44 45.71
N ASP A 147 46.45 -34.60 45.54
CA ASP A 147 47.01 -34.99 44.27
C ASP A 147 45.84 -35.04 43.24
N THR A 148 45.82 -34.10 42.34
CA THR A 148 44.86 -34.10 41.22
C THR A 148 45.64 -34.54 39.98
N GLU A 149 45.40 -35.77 39.53
CA GLU A 149 45.67 -36.15 38.16
C GLU A 149 45.00 -35.15 37.24
N ILE A 150 45.76 -34.47 36.42
CA ILE A 150 45.26 -33.57 35.35
C ILE A 150 44.70 -34.47 34.30
N GLU A 151 43.36 -34.68 34.29
CA GLU A 151 42.66 -35.16 33.10
C GLU A 151 42.89 -34.14 32.00
N THR A 152 43.56 -34.56 30.95
CA THR A 152 43.70 -33.79 29.71
C THR A 152 42.30 -33.55 29.17
N PRO A 153 41.87 -32.29 28.85
CA PRO A 153 40.59 -32.10 28.19
C PRO A 153 40.52 -32.91 26.91
N GLU A 154 39.54 -33.79 26.80
CA GLU A 154 39.24 -34.44 25.52
C GLU A 154 39.06 -33.36 24.45
N GLU A 155 39.85 -33.45 23.39
CA GLU A 155 39.73 -32.63 22.20
C GLU A 155 38.29 -32.80 21.68
N PRO A 156 37.52 -31.72 21.45
CA PRO A 156 36.16 -31.87 20.99
C PRO A 156 36.14 -32.68 19.72
N GLU A 157 35.35 -33.75 19.68
CA GLU A 157 35.16 -34.56 18.50
C GLU A 157 34.83 -33.65 17.29
N PRO A 158 35.46 -33.86 16.12
CA PRO A 158 35.14 -33.07 14.96
C PRO A 158 33.65 -33.22 14.66
N PRO A 159 32.94 -32.10 14.21
CA PRO A 159 31.53 -32.16 13.92
C PRO A 159 31.26 -33.35 12.97
N LYS A 160 30.30 -34.18 13.33
CA LYS A 160 29.89 -35.31 12.51
C LYS A 160 29.40 -34.75 11.15
N GLU A 161 30.05 -35.15 10.05
CA GLU A 161 29.56 -34.83 8.71
C GLU A 161 28.16 -35.46 8.51
N LEU A 162 27.16 -34.65 8.19
CA LEU A 162 25.81 -35.13 7.90
C LEU A 162 25.80 -35.90 6.57
N THR A 163 25.00 -36.96 6.53
CA THR A 163 24.76 -37.67 5.27
C THR A 163 23.86 -36.79 4.35
N PRO A 164 23.90 -37.03 3.02
CA PRO A 164 23.02 -36.33 2.07
C PRO A 164 21.52 -36.42 2.46
N GLU A 165 21.08 -37.56 2.98
CA GLU A 165 19.71 -37.78 3.46
C GLU A 165 19.38 -36.94 4.72
N GLU A 166 20.34 -36.84 5.65
CA GLU A 166 20.18 -35.99 6.85
C GLU A 166 20.15 -34.51 6.46
N ILE A 167 20.95 -34.08 5.47
CA ILE A 167 20.94 -32.70 4.95
C ILE A 167 19.57 -32.39 4.29
N GLU A 168 19.07 -33.28 3.43
CA GLU A 168 17.77 -33.10 2.78
C GLU A 168 16.63 -33.02 3.80
N ALA A 169 16.63 -33.93 4.80
CA ALA A 169 15.63 -33.90 5.88
C ALA A 169 15.68 -32.62 6.70
N GLN A 170 16.88 -32.09 6.99
CA GLN A 170 17.05 -30.83 7.68
C GLN A 170 16.53 -29.66 6.83
N GLN A 171 16.92 -29.56 5.57
CA GLN A 171 16.44 -28.52 4.65
C GLN A 171 14.92 -28.52 4.50
N LYS A 172 14.32 -29.73 4.41
CA LYS A 172 12.86 -29.87 4.39
C LYS A 172 12.21 -29.32 5.64
N ALA A 173 12.72 -29.70 6.81
CA ALA A 173 12.18 -29.21 8.09
C ALA A 173 12.33 -27.70 8.25
N GLU A 174 13.46 -27.13 7.81
CA GLU A 174 13.67 -25.68 7.78
C GLU A 174 12.67 -24.99 6.85
N PHE A 175 12.47 -25.49 5.64
CA PHE A 175 11.52 -24.97 4.67
C PHE A 175 10.07 -25.02 5.21
N GLU A 176 9.63 -26.17 5.75
CA GLU A 176 8.29 -26.35 6.29
C GLU A 176 8.04 -25.46 7.53
N THR A 177 9.09 -25.21 8.32
CA THR A 177 9.04 -24.27 9.45
C THR A 177 8.94 -22.82 8.95
N LEU A 178 9.72 -22.47 7.94
CA LEU A 178 9.77 -21.12 7.38
C LEU A 178 8.47 -20.75 6.65
N PHE A 179 7.95 -21.67 5.85
CA PHE A 179 6.73 -21.45 5.05
C PHE A 179 5.53 -22.23 5.63
N TRP A 180 5.34 -22.11 6.94
CA TRP A 180 4.29 -22.78 7.72
C TRP A 180 2.86 -22.44 7.25
N GLU A 181 2.67 -21.34 6.52
CA GLU A 181 1.38 -20.95 5.95
C GLU A 181 0.89 -21.86 4.83
N LEU A 182 1.79 -22.60 4.19
CA LEU A 182 1.42 -23.43 3.04
C LEU A 182 0.47 -24.57 3.44
N ASP A 183 -0.60 -24.73 2.66
CA ASP A 183 -1.47 -25.87 2.75
C ASP A 183 -0.77 -27.11 2.19
N GLN A 184 -0.59 -28.12 3.03
CA GLN A 184 0.23 -29.28 2.72
C GLN A 184 -0.32 -30.11 1.55
N GLU A 185 -1.66 -30.16 1.37
CA GLU A 185 -2.28 -30.94 0.28
C GLU A 185 -1.96 -30.28 -1.07
N THR A 186 -2.18 -28.99 -1.19
CA THR A 186 -1.93 -28.25 -2.43
C THR A 186 -0.44 -28.13 -2.73
N TRP A 187 0.39 -27.99 -1.70
CA TRP A 187 1.86 -27.97 -1.84
C TRP A 187 2.38 -29.31 -2.37
N GLN A 188 1.96 -30.44 -1.78
CA GLN A 188 2.38 -31.77 -2.25
C GLN A 188 1.89 -32.04 -3.68
N ALA A 189 0.64 -31.67 -4.01
CA ALA A 189 0.11 -31.81 -5.36
C ALA A 189 0.89 -31.01 -6.39
N TYR A 190 1.42 -29.83 -6.00
CA TYR A 190 2.30 -29.03 -6.85
C TYR A 190 3.64 -29.75 -7.09
N LEU A 191 4.27 -30.25 -6.04
CA LEU A 191 5.54 -31.01 -6.15
C LEU A 191 5.39 -32.25 -7.03
N ASP A 192 4.29 -32.98 -6.92
CA ASP A 192 4.01 -34.18 -7.71
C ASP A 192 3.90 -33.87 -9.21
N THR A 193 3.45 -32.67 -9.56
CA THR A 193 3.31 -32.23 -10.96
C THR A 193 4.51 -31.43 -11.48
N HIS A 194 5.39 -30.98 -10.58
CA HIS A 194 6.58 -30.18 -10.87
C HIS A 194 7.82 -30.82 -10.21
N PRO A 195 8.28 -31.98 -10.69
CA PRO A 195 9.36 -32.77 -10.04
C PRO A 195 10.68 -32.00 -9.98
N ASP A 196 10.91 -31.04 -10.89
CA ASP A 196 12.14 -30.24 -10.93
C ASP A 196 12.20 -29.15 -9.85
N THR A 197 11.12 -28.92 -9.10
CA THR A 197 11.05 -27.89 -8.05
C THR A 197 12.15 -28.08 -6.99
N LEU A 198 12.49 -29.32 -6.66
CA LEU A 198 13.50 -29.68 -5.66
C LEU A 198 14.89 -29.90 -6.26
N ALA A 199 15.13 -29.56 -7.53
CA ALA A 199 16.42 -29.80 -8.20
C ALA A 199 17.62 -29.16 -7.47
N ASN A 200 17.40 -28.04 -6.78
CA ASN A 200 18.40 -27.32 -5.96
C ASN A 200 18.24 -27.54 -4.45
N GLY A 201 17.50 -28.59 -4.05
CA GLY A 201 17.15 -28.85 -2.66
C GLY A 201 16.04 -27.93 -2.13
N TRP A 202 15.60 -28.20 -0.92
CA TRP A 202 14.48 -27.48 -0.29
C TRP A 202 14.75 -25.98 -0.10
N ASN A 203 15.97 -25.61 0.30
CA ASN A 203 16.36 -24.22 0.49
C ASN A 203 16.64 -23.48 -0.84
N GLY A 204 16.65 -24.20 -1.96
CA GLY A 204 16.79 -23.63 -3.29
C GLY A 204 15.46 -23.46 -4.04
N ILE A 205 14.32 -23.69 -3.40
CA ILE A 205 13.00 -23.54 -4.03
C ILE A 205 12.78 -22.08 -4.42
N TYR A 206 12.55 -21.89 -5.73
CA TYR A 206 12.18 -20.62 -6.30
C TYR A 206 11.02 -20.81 -7.26
N ILE A 207 9.86 -20.27 -6.91
CA ILE A 207 8.64 -20.29 -7.72
C ILE A 207 8.19 -18.83 -7.84
N ASN A 208 8.12 -18.34 -9.06
CA ASN A 208 7.60 -16.99 -9.31
C ASN A 208 6.65 -17.04 -10.51
N GLU A 209 5.38 -17.24 -10.22
CA GLU A 209 4.27 -17.08 -11.17
C GLU A 209 3.53 -15.76 -10.87
N ALA A 210 4.35 -14.73 -10.61
CA ALA A 210 3.87 -13.43 -10.22
C ALA A 210 3.04 -12.79 -11.32
N GLY A 211 2.08 -12.04 -10.88
CA GLY A 211 1.13 -11.31 -11.71
C GLY A 211 -0.25 -11.36 -11.08
N LEU A 212 -1.02 -10.29 -11.26
CA LEU A 212 -2.41 -10.21 -10.78
C LEU A 212 -3.40 -10.63 -11.87
N ASP A 213 -2.96 -11.30 -12.94
CA ASP A 213 -3.86 -12.05 -13.81
C ASP A 213 -4.40 -13.28 -13.06
N ASP A 214 -5.30 -14.04 -13.68
CA ASP A 214 -5.90 -15.20 -13.03
C ASP A 214 -5.01 -16.46 -13.09
N SER A 215 -3.79 -16.33 -13.65
CA SER A 215 -2.73 -17.32 -13.50
C SER A 215 -2.18 -17.31 -12.06
N GLY A 216 -1.14 -17.97 -11.81
CA GLY A 216 -0.54 -18.16 -10.52
C GLY A 216 -0.46 -19.63 -10.21
N THR A 217 0.20 -19.97 -9.12
CA THR A 217 0.38 -21.37 -8.75
C THR A 217 -0.95 -22.03 -8.35
N SER A 218 -0.97 -23.35 -8.34
CA SER A 218 -2.03 -24.13 -7.72
C SER A 218 -1.84 -24.31 -6.20
N ILE A 219 -0.82 -23.66 -5.62
CA ILE A 219 -0.52 -23.73 -4.19
C ILE A 219 -1.37 -22.70 -3.46
N TYR A 220 -1.88 -23.08 -2.29
CA TYR A 220 -2.65 -22.21 -1.41
C TYR A 220 -2.05 -22.18 -0.01
N THR A 221 -2.39 -21.13 0.74
CA THR A 221 -2.13 -21.09 2.18
C THR A 221 -3.26 -21.82 2.93
N THR A 222 -3.03 -22.13 4.19
CA THR A 222 -4.06 -22.67 5.11
C THR A 222 -5.25 -21.73 5.30
N GLN A 223 -5.11 -20.45 4.93
CA GLN A 223 -6.18 -19.44 4.91
C GLN A 223 -6.91 -19.39 3.55
N GLY A 224 -6.51 -20.21 2.58
CA GLY A 224 -7.10 -20.27 1.25
C GLY A 224 -6.62 -19.18 0.28
N GLU A 225 -5.51 -18.53 0.56
CA GLU A 225 -4.91 -17.53 -0.32
C GLU A 225 -4.01 -18.22 -1.34
N GLN A 226 -4.12 -17.79 -2.60
CA GLN A 226 -3.30 -18.35 -3.67
C GLN A 226 -1.87 -17.84 -3.58
N VAL A 227 -0.90 -18.73 -3.57
CA VAL A 227 0.52 -18.39 -3.62
C VAL A 227 0.88 -17.87 -5.02
N LEU A 228 1.59 -16.74 -5.08
CA LEU A 228 2.15 -16.13 -6.29
C LEU A 228 3.63 -16.42 -6.44
N ALA A 229 4.38 -16.41 -5.35
CA ALA A 229 5.79 -16.68 -5.33
C ALA A 229 6.23 -17.32 -4.01
N ILE A 230 7.18 -18.25 -4.10
CA ILE A 230 7.98 -18.77 -2.99
C ILE A 230 9.45 -18.55 -3.38
N ASP A 231 10.13 -17.78 -2.58
CA ASP A 231 11.57 -17.51 -2.75
C ASP A 231 12.29 -17.92 -1.46
N ALA A 232 12.63 -19.21 -1.39
CA ALA A 232 13.25 -19.78 -0.20
C ALA A 232 14.63 -19.16 0.08
N PRO A 233 15.51 -18.94 -0.92
CA PRO A 233 16.79 -18.26 -0.71
C PRO A 233 16.63 -16.87 -0.07
N ASN A 234 15.63 -16.11 -0.50
CA ASN A 234 15.37 -14.77 0.01
C ASN A 234 14.36 -14.76 1.14
N LYS A 235 13.81 -15.91 1.54
CA LYS A 235 12.83 -16.05 2.64
C LYS A 235 11.58 -15.18 2.43
N ILE A 236 11.01 -15.22 1.21
CA ILE A 236 9.83 -14.44 0.83
C ILE A 236 8.72 -15.39 0.38
N LEU A 237 7.52 -15.18 0.91
CA LEU A 237 6.26 -15.74 0.42
C LEU A 237 5.38 -14.59 -0.06
N ILE A 238 4.87 -14.68 -1.29
CA ILE A 238 3.90 -13.69 -1.81
C ILE A 238 2.59 -14.39 -2.10
N VAL A 239 1.51 -13.88 -1.54
CA VAL A 239 0.16 -14.41 -1.71
C VAL A 239 -0.76 -13.40 -2.36
N ARG A 240 -1.74 -13.89 -3.10
CA ARG A 240 -2.80 -13.11 -3.72
C ARG A 240 -3.95 -12.92 -2.75
N LEU A 241 -4.36 -11.69 -2.60
CA LEU A 241 -5.54 -11.32 -1.83
C LEU A 241 -6.71 -10.97 -2.75
N LYS A 242 -7.89 -11.42 -2.39
CA LYS A 242 -9.12 -11.09 -3.11
C LYS A 242 -10.26 -10.84 -2.11
N GLY A 243 -11.05 -9.80 -2.38
CA GLY A 243 -12.27 -9.51 -1.64
C GLY A 243 -13.37 -9.00 -2.56
N SER A 244 -14.48 -8.58 -1.98
CA SER A 244 -15.61 -8.07 -2.74
C SER A 244 -15.27 -6.75 -3.43
N GLY A 245 -14.98 -6.81 -4.73
CA GLY A 245 -14.66 -5.64 -5.55
C GLY A 245 -13.23 -5.12 -5.41
N TRP A 246 -12.33 -5.86 -4.79
CA TRP A 246 -10.92 -5.51 -4.68
C TRP A 246 -10.00 -6.74 -4.81
N ARG A 247 -8.76 -6.49 -5.15
CA ARG A 247 -7.68 -7.46 -5.24
C ARG A 247 -6.36 -6.83 -4.82
N GLY A 248 -5.41 -7.65 -4.40
CA GLY A 248 -4.12 -7.19 -3.91
C GLY A 248 -3.13 -8.33 -3.75
N ALA A 249 -2.04 -8.04 -3.08
CA ALA A 249 -1.01 -9.00 -2.70
C ALA A 249 -0.49 -8.69 -1.30
N LEU A 250 -0.05 -9.73 -0.60
CA LEU A 250 0.70 -9.64 0.63
C LEU A 250 2.03 -10.36 0.43
N ALA A 251 3.12 -9.66 0.66
CA ALA A 251 4.43 -10.27 0.79
C ALA A 251 4.75 -10.47 2.28
N ILE A 252 5.11 -11.70 2.63
CA ILE A 252 5.50 -12.15 3.96
C ILE A 252 7.00 -12.42 3.91
N CYS A 253 7.77 -11.50 4.51
CA CYS A 253 9.23 -11.54 4.51
C CYS A 253 9.71 -12.09 5.85
N LYS A 254 10.34 -13.27 5.81
CA LYS A 254 10.60 -14.08 7.00
C LYS A 254 11.81 -13.66 7.83
N ASP A 255 12.58 -12.69 7.36
CA ASP A 255 13.82 -12.24 8.00
C ASP A 255 13.81 -10.72 8.17
N ALA A 256 13.36 -10.25 9.32
CA ALA A 256 13.22 -8.82 9.59
C ALA A 256 14.53 -8.04 9.45
N SER A 257 15.68 -8.68 9.68
CA SER A 257 17.01 -8.03 9.56
C SER A 257 17.31 -7.50 8.15
N ARG A 258 16.53 -7.89 7.15
CA ARG A 258 16.67 -7.46 5.75
C ARG A 258 15.76 -6.30 5.38
N PHE A 259 14.94 -5.82 6.31
CA PHE A 259 14.07 -4.67 6.09
C PHE A 259 14.84 -3.36 6.24
N CYS A 260 14.55 -2.39 5.39
CA CYS A 260 15.03 -1.00 5.52
C CYS A 260 14.11 -0.03 4.79
N ILE A 261 14.35 1.26 4.95
CA ILE A 261 13.75 2.31 4.13
C ILE A 261 14.75 2.68 3.02
N GLY A 262 14.32 2.54 1.77
CA GLY A 262 15.02 3.09 0.61
C GLY A 262 14.53 4.49 0.28
N THR A 263 15.39 5.35 -0.24
CA THR A 263 15.05 6.72 -0.63
C THR A 263 15.34 6.97 -2.10
N SER A 264 14.63 7.97 -2.66
CA SER A 264 15.02 8.53 -3.96
C SER A 264 16.39 9.19 -3.86
N ASN A 265 17.24 9.00 -4.86
CA ASN A 265 18.57 9.61 -4.93
C ASN A 265 18.57 11.14 -4.94
N ASN A 266 17.43 11.75 -5.27
CA ASN A 266 17.25 13.19 -5.35
C ASN A 266 16.29 13.74 -4.29
N ILE A 267 16.07 12.97 -3.22
CA ILE A 267 15.26 13.46 -2.10
C ILE A 267 15.99 14.63 -1.44
N SER A 268 15.24 15.62 -1.04
CA SER A 268 15.81 16.75 -0.31
C SER A 268 16.25 16.33 1.09
N GLN A 269 17.52 16.54 1.37
CA GLN A 269 18.06 16.46 2.73
C GLN A 269 17.99 17.87 3.34
N GLY A 270 17.19 18.04 4.38
CA GLY A 270 17.16 19.27 5.17
C GLY A 270 15.79 19.95 5.26
N THR A 271 15.80 20.99 6.08
CA THR A 271 14.60 21.72 6.56
C THR A 271 13.92 22.59 5.51
N ASP A 272 14.49 22.74 4.30
CA ASP A 272 13.87 23.55 3.26
C ASP A 272 12.72 22.79 2.58
N PRO A 273 11.46 23.05 2.95
CA PRO A 273 10.30 22.39 2.34
C PRO A 273 10.12 22.76 0.85
N PHE A 274 10.93 23.70 0.33
CA PHE A 274 10.91 24.18 -1.06
C PHE A 274 12.09 23.65 -1.87
N SER A 275 12.92 22.78 -1.30
CA SER A 275 14.05 22.20 -2.02
C SER A 275 13.59 21.45 -3.28
N LYS A 276 14.44 21.45 -4.29
CA LYS A 276 14.15 20.95 -5.64
C LYS A 276 14.28 19.43 -5.78
N GLY A 277 14.02 18.65 -4.73
CA GLY A 277 14.06 17.20 -4.81
C GLY A 277 13.09 16.64 -5.85
N SER A 278 13.35 15.45 -6.32
CA SER A 278 12.46 14.64 -7.14
C SER A 278 12.35 13.24 -6.58
N GLY A 279 11.16 12.66 -6.64
CA GLY A 279 10.96 11.26 -6.33
C GLY A 279 11.46 10.34 -7.45
N GLN A 280 11.49 9.07 -7.17
CA GLN A 280 11.73 7.99 -8.12
C GLN A 280 10.58 6.98 -8.08
N TYR A 281 10.47 6.15 -9.10
CA TYR A 281 9.53 5.02 -9.09
C TYR A 281 9.98 3.97 -8.08
N ILE A 282 9.05 3.21 -7.52
CA ILE A 282 9.36 2.21 -6.47
C ILE A 282 10.47 1.24 -6.90
N GLY A 283 10.41 0.72 -8.14
CA GLY A 283 11.45 -0.18 -8.64
C GLY A 283 12.84 0.47 -8.69
N GLU A 284 12.94 1.77 -9.01
CA GLU A 284 14.20 2.51 -9.00
C GLU A 284 14.73 2.70 -7.57
N ILE A 285 13.82 3.00 -6.61
CA ILE A 285 14.22 3.13 -5.20
C ILE A 285 14.71 1.80 -4.63
N VAL A 286 14.02 0.69 -4.94
CA VAL A 286 14.48 -0.66 -4.52
C VAL A 286 15.86 -0.96 -5.08
N GLN A 287 16.10 -0.64 -6.37
CA GLN A 287 17.40 -0.83 -7.01
C GLN A 287 18.52 0.12 -6.49
N ASN A 288 18.18 1.24 -5.85
CA ASN A 288 19.15 2.09 -5.17
C ASN A 288 19.67 1.47 -3.87
N VAL A 289 18.90 0.57 -3.25
CA VAL A 289 19.30 -0.16 -2.04
C VAL A 289 20.14 -1.36 -2.45
N GLU A 290 21.30 -1.53 -1.81
CA GLU A 290 22.15 -2.70 -2.04
C GLU A 290 21.36 -3.99 -1.76
N ASP A 291 21.38 -4.91 -2.73
CA ASP A 291 20.62 -6.17 -2.72
C ASP A 291 19.08 -5.98 -2.54
N GLY A 292 18.52 -4.82 -2.82
CA GLY A 292 17.08 -4.59 -2.81
C GLY A 292 16.35 -5.49 -3.81
N ILE A 293 15.36 -6.29 -3.35
CA ILE A 293 14.65 -7.26 -4.19
C ILE A 293 13.12 -7.06 -4.18
N LEU A 294 12.57 -6.48 -3.11
CA LEU A 294 11.14 -6.24 -2.96
C LEU A 294 10.91 -4.86 -2.35
N GLY A 295 9.88 -4.15 -2.79
CA GLY A 295 9.49 -2.90 -2.16
C GLY A 295 8.08 -2.43 -2.47
N ILE A 296 7.58 -1.60 -1.54
CA ILE A 296 6.29 -0.90 -1.62
C ILE A 296 6.50 0.57 -1.25
N SER A 297 5.58 1.47 -1.63
CA SER A 297 5.64 2.87 -1.17
C SER A 297 5.59 2.98 0.36
N ALA A 298 6.27 3.97 0.92
CA ALA A 298 6.32 4.21 2.37
C ALA A 298 5.56 5.49 2.76
N SER A 299 6.25 6.59 3.01
CA SER A 299 5.62 7.83 3.47
C SER A 299 4.92 8.60 2.35
N GLY A 300 4.04 9.50 2.75
CA GLY A 300 3.48 10.50 1.85
C GLY A 300 4.49 11.60 1.50
N PHE A 301 4.09 12.43 0.55
CA PHE A 301 4.85 13.59 0.13
C PHE A 301 3.94 14.79 -0.11
N ILE A 302 4.54 15.99 -0.16
CA ILE A 302 3.80 17.22 -0.45
C ILE A 302 3.42 17.20 -1.93
N ASP A 303 2.18 16.76 -2.19
CA ASP A 303 1.66 16.54 -3.54
C ASP A 303 1.11 17.83 -4.16
N VAL A 304 2.02 18.81 -4.31
CA VAL A 304 1.74 20.12 -4.91
C VAL A 304 2.82 20.42 -5.95
N SER A 305 2.39 20.74 -7.19
CA SER A 305 3.33 21.17 -8.21
C SER A 305 3.95 22.55 -7.87
N PRO A 306 5.09 22.93 -8.49
CA PRO A 306 5.68 24.26 -8.32
C PRO A 306 4.70 25.42 -8.62
N ASN A 307 3.67 25.17 -9.41
CA ASN A 307 2.62 26.14 -9.75
C ASN A 307 1.43 26.10 -8.79
N GLY A 308 1.52 25.38 -7.67
CA GLY A 308 0.47 25.30 -6.65
C GLY A 308 -0.69 24.35 -7.00
N VAL A 309 -0.56 23.48 -7.98
CA VAL A 309 -1.62 22.55 -8.37
C VAL A 309 -1.55 21.29 -7.50
N LEU A 310 -2.61 21.02 -6.75
CA LEU A 310 -2.76 19.83 -5.90
C LEU A 310 -2.81 18.55 -6.74
N GLY A 311 -2.19 17.48 -6.24
CA GLY A 311 -2.15 16.18 -6.90
C GLY A 311 -1.19 16.13 -8.10
N GLN A 312 -0.25 17.06 -8.20
CA GLN A 312 0.78 17.15 -9.24
C GLN A 312 2.18 17.30 -8.68
N GLY A 313 2.43 16.90 -7.46
CA GLY A 313 3.76 16.83 -6.89
C GLY A 313 4.63 15.81 -7.62
N ASN A 314 5.95 15.98 -7.55
CA ASN A 314 6.92 15.12 -8.21
C ASN A 314 7.55 14.06 -7.28
N GLY A 315 7.00 13.87 -6.07
CA GLY A 315 7.50 12.90 -5.11
C GLY A 315 8.82 13.26 -4.40
N GLY A 316 9.37 14.45 -4.63
CA GLY A 316 10.69 14.82 -4.06
C GLY A 316 10.66 15.48 -2.69
N ARG A 317 9.46 15.71 -2.11
CA ARG A 317 9.30 16.46 -0.85
C ARG A 317 8.50 15.62 0.15
N LEU A 318 9.19 15.09 1.15
CA LEU A 318 8.56 14.33 2.24
C LEU A 318 7.46 15.16 2.95
N ALA A 319 6.39 14.52 3.34
CA ALA A 319 5.31 15.12 4.13
C ALA A 319 5.54 15.02 5.64
N GLY A 320 6.63 14.41 6.09
CA GLY A 320 7.01 14.22 7.48
C GLY A 320 8.48 13.80 7.61
N TYR A 321 8.86 13.39 8.81
CA TYR A 321 10.18 12.84 9.11
C TYR A 321 10.43 11.52 8.36
N CYS A 322 11.68 11.28 8.00
CA CYS A 322 12.14 10.00 7.46
C CYS A 322 13.60 9.76 7.91
N MET A 323 13.92 8.51 8.21
CA MET A 323 15.27 8.01 8.41
C MET A 323 15.46 6.80 7.52
N ALA A 324 16.59 6.68 6.87
CA ALA A 324 16.96 5.54 6.05
C ALA A 324 18.40 5.15 6.39
N GLU A 325 18.60 3.95 6.92
CA GLU A 325 19.90 3.42 7.35
C GLU A 325 20.71 4.41 8.22
N GLY A 326 20.05 5.02 9.20
CA GLY A 326 20.63 5.99 10.12
C GLY A 326 20.81 7.39 9.55
N ILE A 327 20.45 7.64 8.29
CA ILE A 327 20.50 8.97 7.68
C ILE A 327 19.13 9.64 7.81
N GLU A 328 19.11 10.79 8.51
CA GLU A 328 17.89 11.58 8.71
C GLU A 328 17.56 12.47 7.52
N TYR A 329 16.28 12.50 7.17
CA TYR A 329 15.70 13.41 6.19
C TYR A 329 14.57 14.19 6.85
N ASN A 330 14.49 15.49 6.64
CA ASN A 330 13.54 16.38 7.32
C ASN A 330 13.63 16.36 8.86
N ALA A 331 14.83 16.30 9.44
CA ALA A 331 15.06 16.14 10.88
C ALA A 331 14.25 17.10 11.77
N ASP A 332 14.00 18.33 11.32
CA ASP A 332 13.22 19.35 12.05
C ASP A 332 11.76 19.46 11.59
N TYR A 333 11.29 18.54 10.74
CA TYR A 333 9.93 18.62 10.19
C TYR A 333 9.18 17.32 10.39
N HIS A 334 8.25 17.34 11.34
CA HIS A 334 7.33 16.25 11.61
C HIS A 334 5.95 16.52 10.99
N ALA A 335 5.26 15.45 10.63
CA ALA A 335 3.89 15.55 10.13
C ALA A 335 2.96 16.09 11.21
N ILE A 336 2.12 17.07 10.85
CA ILE A 336 1.26 17.79 11.80
C ILE A 336 -0.14 17.18 11.79
N ASN A 337 -0.58 16.76 12.97
CA ASN A 337 -1.93 16.28 13.18
C ASN A 337 -2.96 17.42 13.08
N SER A 338 -3.97 17.26 12.22
CA SER A 338 -5.04 18.24 12.05
C SER A 338 -6.34 17.56 11.58
N GLY A 339 -7.46 17.92 12.19
CA GLY A 339 -8.74 17.30 11.85
C GLY A 339 -8.68 15.77 12.00
N TRP A 340 -9.02 15.06 10.94
CA TRP A 340 -8.91 13.59 10.89
C TRP A 340 -7.50 13.06 10.51
N HIS A 341 -6.58 13.92 10.07
CA HIS A 341 -5.21 13.54 9.76
C HIS A 341 -4.45 13.31 11.06
N LYS A 342 -4.13 12.04 11.34
CA LYS A 342 -3.45 11.58 12.56
C LYS A 342 -2.24 10.75 12.19
N PHE A 343 -1.12 11.43 12.03
CA PHE A 343 0.15 10.84 11.69
C PHE A 343 0.75 10.12 12.89
N SER A 344 1.39 9.03 12.59
CA SER A 344 2.26 8.28 13.49
C SER A 344 3.60 8.06 12.81
N ARG A 345 4.62 7.76 13.59
CA ARG A 345 5.93 7.39 13.08
C ARG A 345 6.14 5.89 13.27
N MET A 346 6.49 5.21 12.19
CA MET A 346 7.09 3.89 12.25
C MET A 346 8.58 4.06 12.46
N GLU A 347 9.14 3.39 13.46
CA GLU A 347 10.57 3.23 13.67
C GLU A 347 10.93 1.75 13.57
N PHE A 348 12.04 1.44 12.91
CA PHE A 348 12.64 0.12 12.87
C PHE A 348 14.01 0.23 13.56
N HIS A 349 14.30 -0.68 14.50
CA HIS A 349 15.44 -0.56 15.40
C HIS A 349 16.51 -1.61 15.13
N GLU A 350 17.68 -1.46 15.75
CA GLU A 350 18.81 -2.40 15.67
C GLU A 350 18.45 -3.83 16.14
N ASP A 351 17.40 -3.96 16.96
CA ASP A 351 16.86 -5.26 17.41
C ASP A 351 15.97 -5.96 16.36
N ASN A 352 15.83 -5.37 15.17
CA ASN A 352 14.95 -5.79 14.08
C ASN A 352 13.47 -5.78 14.44
N LEU A 353 13.06 -4.95 15.39
CA LEU A 353 11.65 -4.76 15.74
C LEU A 353 11.11 -3.44 15.20
N MET A 354 9.84 -3.50 14.82
CA MET A 354 9.07 -2.35 14.37
C MET A 354 8.32 -1.73 15.55
N TYR A 355 8.45 -0.43 15.70
CA TYR A 355 7.78 0.36 16.73
C TYR A 355 6.90 1.42 16.08
N ILE A 356 5.72 1.63 16.66
CA ILE A 356 4.84 2.76 16.30
C ILE A 356 4.96 3.81 17.39
N LYS A 357 5.24 5.04 17.01
CA LYS A 357 5.47 6.18 17.90
C LYS A 357 4.58 7.35 17.53
N ALA A 358 4.25 8.19 18.49
CA ALA A 358 3.71 9.50 18.20
C ALA A 358 4.76 10.37 17.46
N THR A 359 4.33 11.21 16.53
CA THR A 359 5.26 12.12 15.81
C THR A 359 5.90 13.16 16.72
N THR A 360 5.34 13.37 17.92
CA THR A 360 5.87 14.26 18.96
C THR A 360 6.91 13.60 19.88
N ASP A 361 7.02 12.27 19.84
CA ASP A 361 8.01 11.56 20.63
C ASP A 361 9.41 11.77 20.05
N PRO A 362 10.48 11.80 20.87
CA PRO A 362 11.83 11.83 20.34
C PRO A 362 12.13 10.56 19.54
N ILE A 363 13.03 10.69 18.56
CA ILE A 363 13.55 9.53 17.83
C ILE A 363 14.31 8.63 18.80
N SER A 364 14.09 7.32 18.72
CA SER A 364 14.80 6.35 19.54
C SER A 364 16.27 6.28 19.17
N PRO A 365 17.20 6.19 20.13
CA PRO A 365 18.64 6.19 19.86
C PRO A 365 19.12 5.01 19.01
N ASP A 366 18.40 3.89 19.06
CA ASP A 366 18.63 2.63 18.34
C ASP A 366 17.79 2.50 17.06
N CYS A 367 17.12 3.59 16.65
CA CYS A 367 16.38 3.64 15.41
C CYS A 367 17.32 3.67 14.21
N THR A 368 17.12 2.75 13.27
CA THR A 368 17.89 2.69 12.01
C THR A 368 17.10 3.23 10.84
N ASP A 369 15.79 3.02 10.84
CA ASP A 369 14.88 3.39 9.75
C ASP A 369 13.57 3.90 10.31
N ALA A 370 13.02 4.95 9.70
CA ALA A 370 11.75 5.52 10.13
C ALA A 370 11.04 6.29 9.01
N PHE A 371 9.74 6.36 9.10
CA PHE A 371 8.92 7.30 8.34
C PHE A 371 7.65 7.66 9.08
N GLU A 372 7.07 8.80 8.72
CA GLU A 372 5.77 9.25 9.23
C GLU A 372 4.69 9.13 8.18
N PHE A 373 3.57 8.52 8.55
CA PHE A 373 2.34 8.47 7.75
C PHE A 373 1.11 8.19 8.64
N GLU A 374 -0.08 8.06 8.04
CA GLU A 374 -1.34 7.94 8.74
C GLU A 374 -2.30 6.88 8.15
N PRO A 375 -3.07 6.27 9.01
CA PRO A 375 -2.93 6.19 10.47
C PRO A 375 -2.04 5.02 10.91
N ALA A 376 -1.66 4.98 12.20
CA ALA A 376 -1.31 3.72 12.87
C ALA A 376 -2.53 2.79 12.83
N MET A 377 -2.31 1.52 12.49
CA MET A 377 -3.40 0.57 12.26
C MET A 377 -3.50 -0.50 13.34
N ILE A 378 -2.36 -1.04 13.73
CA ILE A 378 -2.23 -2.06 14.76
C ILE A 378 -1.05 -1.66 15.64
N VAL A 379 -1.24 -1.68 16.95
CA VAL A 379 -0.19 -1.43 17.94
C VAL A 379 -0.32 -2.47 19.05
N ASP A 380 0.78 -3.15 19.36
CA ASP A 380 0.85 -4.25 20.33
C ASP A 380 -0.24 -5.32 20.11
N GLY A 381 -0.56 -5.58 18.85
CA GLY A 381 -1.59 -6.53 18.44
C GLY A 381 -3.03 -6.03 18.54
N GLU A 382 -3.26 -4.82 19.04
CA GLU A 382 -4.58 -4.20 19.08
C GLU A 382 -4.89 -3.45 17.78
N VAL A 383 -6.03 -3.74 17.16
CA VAL A 383 -6.51 -3.05 15.97
C VAL A 383 -7.16 -1.72 16.36
N LEU A 384 -6.55 -0.62 15.99
CA LEU A 384 -6.98 0.74 16.35
C LEU A 384 -8.03 1.31 15.42
N VAL A 385 -8.16 0.77 14.22
CA VAL A 385 -8.93 1.35 13.10
C VAL A 385 -10.24 0.60 12.82
N ASN A 386 -10.75 -0.17 13.76
CA ASN A 386 -12.03 -0.90 13.61
C ASN A 386 -13.22 0.01 13.27
N ASP A 387 -13.22 1.22 13.84
CA ASP A 387 -14.25 2.23 13.62
C ASP A 387 -13.86 3.27 12.56
N TRP A 388 -12.78 2.99 11.80
CA TRP A 388 -12.34 3.91 10.75
C TRP A 388 -13.40 4.01 9.66
N TRP A 389 -13.53 5.19 9.07
CA TRP A 389 -14.52 5.40 8.02
C TRP A 389 -14.22 4.62 6.76
N SER A 390 -15.28 4.16 6.10
CA SER A 390 -15.17 3.45 4.83
C SER A 390 -14.84 4.40 3.68
N GLU A 391 -13.78 4.09 2.97
CA GLU A 391 -13.39 4.75 1.73
C GLU A 391 -12.71 3.75 0.81
N LEU A 392 -13.04 3.74 -0.48
CA LEU A 392 -12.49 2.77 -1.43
C LEU A 392 -11.30 3.38 -2.16
N ASN A 393 -10.10 3.00 -1.75
CA ASN A 393 -8.85 3.47 -2.35
C ASN A 393 -7.85 2.31 -2.53
N PRO A 394 -6.87 2.46 -3.44
CA PRO A 394 -5.66 1.65 -3.40
C PRO A 394 -4.98 1.84 -2.05
N ARG A 395 -4.53 0.76 -1.42
CA ARG A 395 -3.92 0.77 -0.09
C ARG A 395 -2.54 0.15 -0.12
N VAL A 396 -1.67 0.69 0.70
CA VAL A 396 -0.36 0.14 1.01
C VAL A 396 -0.18 0.18 2.51
N CYS A 397 0.28 -0.91 3.09
CA CYS A 397 0.52 -1.00 4.52
C CYS A 397 1.77 -1.83 4.77
N VAL A 398 2.49 -1.50 5.83
CA VAL A 398 3.59 -2.29 6.34
C VAL A 398 3.34 -2.64 7.79
N GLY A 399 3.74 -3.85 8.20
CA GLY A 399 3.64 -4.29 9.58
C GLY A 399 4.65 -5.36 9.91
N GLN A 400 4.68 -5.74 11.18
CA GLN A 400 5.48 -6.85 11.70
C GLN A 400 4.60 -7.82 12.50
N SER A 401 4.76 -9.13 12.25
CA SER A 401 3.99 -10.18 12.92
C SER A 401 4.58 -10.55 14.28
N ASP A 402 3.84 -11.36 15.05
CA ASP A 402 4.29 -11.97 16.31
C ASP A 402 5.42 -13.01 16.11
N LYS A 403 5.70 -13.38 14.86
CA LYS A 403 6.85 -14.19 14.45
C LYS A 403 8.00 -13.34 13.89
N TYR A 404 7.93 -12.03 14.08
CA TYR A 404 8.91 -11.06 13.61
C TYR A 404 9.03 -10.93 12.08
N GLU A 405 8.06 -11.44 11.33
CA GLU A 405 8.03 -11.34 9.87
C GLU A 405 7.60 -9.94 9.45
N ILE A 406 8.17 -9.41 8.38
CA ILE A 406 7.71 -8.15 7.79
C ILE A 406 6.57 -8.44 6.81
N LEU A 407 5.46 -7.78 7.01
CA LEU A 407 4.24 -7.90 6.20
C LEU A 407 4.09 -6.66 5.31
N MET A 408 4.21 -6.84 3.99
CA MET A 408 4.04 -5.76 3.01
C MET A 408 2.75 -6.00 2.23
N LEU A 409 1.71 -5.24 2.56
CA LEU A 409 0.37 -5.37 1.99
C LEU A 409 0.13 -4.29 0.93
N ILE A 410 -0.40 -4.70 -0.21
CA ILE A 410 -0.92 -3.78 -1.22
C ILE A 410 -2.30 -4.22 -1.69
N VAL A 411 -3.21 -3.24 -1.87
CA VAL A 411 -4.52 -3.42 -2.51
C VAL A 411 -4.62 -2.47 -3.68
N GLU A 412 -4.89 -3.01 -4.87
CA GLU A 412 -5.16 -2.22 -6.06
C GLU A 412 -6.51 -1.51 -5.95
N GLY A 413 -6.70 -0.44 -6.72
CA GLY A 413 -7.96 0.28 -6.67
C GLY A 413 -8.14 1.28 -7.81
N ARG A 414 -9.19 2.07 -7.73
CA ARG A 414 -9.55 3.09 -8.73
C ARG A 414 -9.64 2.51 -10.14
N GLY A 415 -10.14 1.28 -10.26
CA GLY A 415 -10.36 0.57 -11.51
C GLY A 415 -9.16 -0.22 -12.03
N ALA A 416 -7.98 -0.17 -11.38
CA ALA A 416 -6.86 -1.03 -11.75
C ALA A 416 -7.25 -2.50 -11.61
N SER A 417 -6.99 -3.31 -12.62
CA SER A 417 -7.35 -4.74 -12.64
C SER A 417 -8.81 -5.05 -12.26
N GLY A 418 -9.72 -4.07 -12.44
CA GLY A 418 -11.12 -4.18 -12.00
C GLY A 418 -11.34 -3.99 -10.49
N SER A 419 -10.31 -3.63 -9.74
CA SER A 419 -10.37 -3.35 -8.30
C SER A 419 -10.86 -1.93 -8.03
N TRP A 420 -11.81 -1.78 -7.10
CA TRP A 420 -12.25 -0.47 -6.60
C TRP A 420 -11.36 0.03 -5.46
N GLY A 421 -10.60 -0.88 -4.83
CA GLY A 421 -9.86 -0.64 -3.61
C GLY A 421 -10.64 -1.08 -2.37
N THR A 422 -10.06 -0.83 -1.20
CA THR A 422 -10.67 -1.16 0.09
C THR A 422 -10.41 -0.06 1.11
N ASP A 423 -11.02 -0.18 2.29
CA ASP A 423 -10.80 0.70 3.44
C ASP A 423 -9.63 0.22 4.33
N ILE A 424 -9.22 1.07 5.25
CA ILE A 424 -8.10 0.81 6.17
C ILE A 424 -8.44 -0.28 7.18
N ALA A 425 -9.69 -0.36 7.65
CA ALA A 425 -10.13 -1.38 8.59
C ALA A 425 -10.01 -2.80 7.99
N THR A 426 -10.36 -2.94 6.70
CA THR A 426 -10.16 -4.19 5.96
C THR A 426 -8.67 -4.57 5.88
N CYS A 427 -7.78 -3.60 5.58
CA CYS A 427 -6.34 -3.85 5.56
C CYS A 427 -5.82 -4.28 6.93
N ALA A 428 -6.25 -3.62 8.00
CA ALA A 428 -5.89 -4.01 9.37
C ALA A 428 -6.38 -5.42 9.71
N SER A 429 -7.59 -5.78 9.28
CA SER A 429 -8.13 -7.14 9.48
C SER A 429 -7.29 -8.20 8.76
N ILE A 430 -6.85 -7.95 7.53
CA ILE A 430 -5.96 -8.83 6.78
C ILE A 430 -4.64 -9.01 7.53
N LEU A 431 -3.98 -7.92 7.89
CA LEU A 431 -2.71 -7.98 8.62
C LEU A 431 -2.85 -8.72 9.97
N LYS A 432 -3.96 -8.47 10.68
CA LYS A 432 -4.23 -9.17 11.95
C LYS A 432 -4.41 -10.69 11.78
N GLN A 433 -5.01 -11.14 10.67
CA GLN A 433 -5.14 -12.57 10.34
C GLN A 433 -3.75 -13.22 10.15
N HIS A 434 -2.75 -12.45 9.71
CA HIS A 434 -1.35 -12.88 9.61
C HIS A 434 -0.53 -12.61 10.88
N GLY A 435 -1.16 -12.48 12.04
CA GLY A 435 -0.46 -12.35 13.33
C GLY A 435 0.19 -10.99 13.55
N CYS A 436 -0.19 -9.95 12.77
CA CYS A 436 0.43 -8.63 12.87
C CYS A 436 0.29 -8.02 14.27
N MET A 437 1.41 -7.54 14.79
CA MET A 437 1.53 -6.87 16.10
C MET A 437 1.67 -5.36 15.95
N GLN A 438 2.41 -4.91 14.93
CA GLN A 438 2.61 -3.49 14.63
C GLN A 438 2.29 -3.24 13.16
N ALA A 439 1.47 -2.24 12.84
CA ALA A 439 1.22 -1.85 11.45
C ALA A 439 0.90 -0.38 11.30
N ILE A 440 1.37 0.19 10.21
CA ILE A 440 1.05 1.54 9.77
C ILE A 440 0.58 1.52 8.31
N ASN A 441 -0.37 2.39 7.99
CA ASN A 441 -0.72 2.68 6.60
C ASN A 441 0.41 3.46 5.92
N CYS A 442 0.60 3.22 4.63
CA CYS A 442 1.59 3.87 3.77
C CYS A 442 0.90 4.66 2.65
N ASP A 443 1.67 5.42 1.85
CA ASP A 443 1.14 6.18 0.72
C ASP A 443 0.57 5.23 -0.34
N GLY A 444 -0.74 5.19 -0.41
CA GLY A 444 -1.52 4.40 -1.35
C GLY A 444 -1.89 5.18 -2.61
N GLY A 445 -3.15 5.05 -3.04
CA GLY A 445 -3.65 5.79 -4.19
C GLY A 445 -2.86 5.51 -5.47
N ALA A 446 -2.37 6.57 -6.11
CA ALA A 446 -1.56 6.47 -7.33
C ALA A 446 -0.07 6.15 -7.06
N SER A 447 0.36 6.21 -5.79
CA SER A 447 1.72 5.85 -5.37
C SER A 447 1.85 4.37 -5.06
N GLY A 448 0.73 3.70 -4.75
CA GLY A 448 0.71 2.30 -4.33
C GLY A 448 1.14 1.35 -5.43
N MET A 449 2.35 0.82 -5.33
CA MET A 449 2.92 -0.20 -6.20
C MET A 449 3.71 -1.21 -5.36
N MET A 450 3.71 -2.47 -5.79
CA MET A 450 4.63 -3.49 -5.28
C MET A 450 5.56 -3.90 -6.43
N TRP A 451 6.85 -3.80 -6.18
CA TRP A 451 7.89 -4.24 -7.10
C TRP A 451 8.65 -5.42 -6.48
N TYR A 452 8.90 -6.46 -7.25
CA TYR A 452 9.61 -7.65 -6.80
C TYR A 452 10.44 -8.22 -7.93
N ASN A 453 11.71 -8.47 -7.66
CA ASN A 453 12.65 -9.19 -8.54
C ASN A 453 12.61 -8.71 -10.01
N GLY A 454 12.68 -7.40 -10.24
CA GLY A 454 12.72 -6.80 -11.57
C GLY A 454 11.38 -6.36 -12.15
N GLU A 455 10.25 -6.72 -11.53
CA GLU A 455 8.93 -6.51 -12.10
C GLU A 455 7.94 -5.87 -11.10
N TYR A 456 6.95 -5.15 -11.64
CA TYR A 456 5.81 -4.68 -10.84
C TYR A 456 4.75 -5.78 -10.75
N LEU A 457 4.52 -6.28 -9.55
CA LEU A 457 3.49 -7.29 -9.28
C LEU A 457 2.06 -6.73 -9.31
N THR A 458 1.91 -5.42 -9.14
CA THR A 458 0.62 -4.76 -9.05
C THR A 458 0.48 -3.69 -10.12
N ARG A 459 -0.77 -3.33 -10.43
CA ARG A 459 -1.08 -2.26 -11.39
C ARG A 459 -1.47 -1.01 -10.65
N CYS A 460 -0.95 0.11 -11.13
CA CYS A 460 -1.31 1.42 -10.61
C CYS A 460 -2.77 1.77 -10.93
N ALA A 461 -3.31 2.69 -10.15
CA ALA A 461 -4.62 3.28 -10.38
C ALA A 461 -4.81 3.74 -11.84
N ASN A 462 -5.99 3.53 -12.40
CA ASN A 462 -6.29 3.89 -13.79
C ASN A 462 -5.95 5.36 -14.10
N GLY A 463 -5.36 5.59 -15.28
CA GLY A 463 -4.95 6.91 -15.72
C GLY A 463 -3.58 7.37 -15.24
N VAL A 464 -2.85 6.50 -14.52
CA VAL A 464 -1.45 6.68 -14.15
C VAL A 464 -0.57 5.74 -14.99
N SER A 465 0.75 5.93 -15.00
CA SER A 465 1.67 5.06 -15.75
C SER A 465 1.66 3.63 -15.19
N ALA A 466 2.14 2.67 -15.97
CA ALA A 466 2.27 1.28 -15.54
C ALA A 466 3.22 1.11 -14.33
N THR A 467 4.14 2.05 -14.14
CA THR A 467 5.15 2.07 -13.05
C THR A 467 4.70 2.89 -11.84
N GLY A 468 3.47 3.38 -11.83
CA GLY A 468 2.97 4.27 -10.78
C GLY A 468 3.41 5.71 -10.97
N ARG A 469 3.67 6.41 -9.88
CA ARG A 469 4.19 7.78 -9.84
C ARG A 469 5.46 7.84 -8.99
N PRO A 470 6.33 8.83 -9.22
CA PRO A 470 7.50 9.04 -8.36
C PRO A 470 7.12 9.29 -6.90
N THR A 471 7.83 8.67 -5.97
CA THR A 471 7.67 8.77 -4.52
C THR A 471 9.01 9.11 -3.87
N PRO A 472 9.02 9.64 -2.62
CA PRO A 472 10.27 10.00 -1.96
C PRO A 472 11.02 8.79 -1.42
N ASN A 473 10.30 7.78 -0.96
CA ASN A 473 10.86 6.61 -0.29
C ASN A 473 9.98 5.36 -0.46
N ALA A 474 10.53 4.23 -0.08
CA ALA A 474 9.88 2.93 -0.11
C ALA A 474 10.29 2.10 1.12
N CYS A 475 9.39 1.23 1.59
CA CYS A 475 9.75 0.08 2.41
C CYS A 475 10.42 -0.95 1.49
N VAL A 476 11.63 -1.36 1.83
CA VAL A 476 12.45 -2.25 1.00
C VAL A 476 12.85 -3.49 1.80
N TYR A 477 12.90 -4.61 1.10
CA TYR A 477 13.44 -5.86 1.64
C TYR A 477 14.58 -6.32 0.73
N ARG A 478 15.68 -6.76 1.37
CA ARG A 478 16.92 -7.15 0.70
C ARG A 478 16.98 -8.66 0.43
N ALA A 479 17.60 -9.03 -0.65
CA ALA A 479 17.96 -10.42 -0.93
C ALA A 479 18.95 -10.95 0.12
N ALA A 480 19.13 -12.27 0.12
CA ALA A 480 20.19 -12.88 0.90
C ALA A 480 21.56 -12.36 0.47
N PRO A 481 22.48 -12.14 1.39
CA PRO A 481 23.86 -11.82 1.04
C PRO A 481 24.41 -12.88 0.09
N LYS A 482 25.04 -12.45 -1.02
CA LYS A 482 25.68 -13.38 -1.96
C LYS A 482 26.79 -14.13 -1.21
N THR A 483 26.71 -15.45 -1.21
CA THR A 483 27.80 -16.27 -0.69
C THR A 483 29.00 -16.21 -1.63
N SER A 484 30.20 -16.43 -1.12
CA SER A 484 31.43 -16.45 -1.93
C SER A 484 31.40 -17.50 -3.06
N ALA A 485 30.49 -18.47 -2.98
CA ALA A 485 30.23 -19.46 -4.04
C ALA A 485 29.41 -18.87 -5.21
N ASP A 486 28.50 -17.92 -4.94
CA ASP A 486 27.65 -17.28 -5.97
C ASP A 486 28.44 -16.26 -6.81
N ALA A 487 29.51 -15.70 -6.26
CA ALA A 487 30.39 -14.74 -6.96
C ALA A 487 31.18 -15.37 -8.12
N SER A 488 31.14 -16.69 -8.26
CA SER A 488 31.84 -17.44 -9.33
C SER A 488 30.95 -17.94 -10.47
N ALA A 489 29.63 -17.76 -10.37
CA ALA A 489 28.70 -18.11 -11.43
C ALA A 489 28.71 -17.01 -12.52
N PRO A 490 28.85 -17.33 -13.83
CA PRO A 490 28.76 -16.32 -14.89
C PRO A 490 27.35 -15.73 -14.89
N GLU A 491 27.26 -14.40 -14.88
CA GLU A 491 26.01 -13.66 -15.12
C GLU A 491 25.42 -14.16 -16.44
N ASN A 492 24.26 -14.76 -16.38
CA ASN A 492 23.54 -15.17 -17.58
C ASN A 492 23.03 -13.91 -18.29
N PRO A 493 23.29 -13.78 -19.61
CA PRO A 493 22.97 -12.57 -20.39
C PRO A 493 21.49 -12.33 -20.58
#